data_c86cc56f6e594ed4fef3aca5e5f672ad
#
_entry.id   c86cc56f6e594ed4fef3aca5e5f672ad
#
_cell.length_a   1.000
_cell.length_b   1.000
_cell.length_c   1.000
_cell.angle_alpha   90.00
_cell.angle_beta   90.00
_cell.angle_gamma   90.00
#
_symmetry.space_group_name_H-M   'P 1'
#
loop_
_entity.id
_entity.type
_entity.pdbx_description
1 polymer ?
#
loop_
_entity_poly.entity_id
_entity_poly.type
_entity_poly.pdbx_seq_one_letter_code
_entity_poly.pdbx_strand_id
1 'polypeptide(L)'
;MTDATRRYRSVPGLAGLGDGRISYAERSMPLLSALASRFGAERPFDGMIIAACLHVTAETAVLVRALRSGGALVRLAASNPLSTQDDIAAALAAGDGVEVFARAGVDRDTYYEHIALALGADAAGGVGNADGPDLVLDDGGDLVSTLHTRALPAVLDRVRGGCEGTTTGVLRLRRMAADGTLAFPVIAASDTPVTRLVDNRHGTAQSVIDGLLRASGILLAGKTVVVAGFGACGVGIAESARALGARVVITEVDPVRALDAVLRGYLVLPLADAAPIGEVFITATGSADVITGQHLAMMRDGAILANAGHFDVEIDVRALADLAVAVQSDVRPHADAYELADGRRLLLLAEGRVVNLVAANGHPPEVMDLAFGIEALTLARLARQSQRLPVAVHPVPSDIDAEAAQMVLAALGTRTDSLTPAQRSYLASWRLGS
;
A
#
# COMPACT_ATOMS: atom_id res chain seq x y z
N MET A 1 -12.23 13.77 -28.17
CA MET A 1 -12.46 12.41 -27.68
C MET A 1 -13.70 12.43 -26.82
N THR A 2 -14.69 11.59 -27.08
CA THR A 2 -15.97 11.61 -26.37
C THR A 2 -15.79 11.03 -24.96
N ASP A 3 -16.56 11.54 -23.98
CA ASP A 3 -16.60 11.16 -22.55
C ASP A 3 -16.59 9.63 -22.30
N ALA A 4 -17.08 8.88 -23.29
CA ALA A 4 -17.15 7.42 -23.28
C ALA A 4 -15.80 6.65 -23.39
N THR A 5 -14.68 7.29 -23.73
CA THR A 5 -13.36 6.68 -23.84
C THR A 5 -12.52 6.81 -22.55
N ARG A 6 -12.98 7.59 -21.59
CA ARG A 6 -12.27 7.96 -20.36
C ARG A 6 -12.62 7.09 -19.16
N ARG A 7 -13.85 6.52 -19.11
CA ARG A 7 -14.25 5.55 -18.07
C ARG A 7 -13.93 4.13 -18.51
N TYR A 8 -13.59 3.26 -17.56
CA TYR A 8 -13.46 1.84 -17.86
C TYR A 8 -14.76 1.31 -18.50
N ARG A 9 -14.65 0.75 -19.70
CA ARG A 9 -15.78 0.07 -20.34
C ARG A 9 -15.68 -1.41 -20.03
N SER A 10 -16.69 -1.96 -19.40
CA SER A 10 -16.80 -3.39 -19.14
C SER A 10 -16.62 -4.19 -20.44
N VAL A 11 -15.60 -5.05 -20.45
CA VAL A 11 -15.42 -6.05 -21.51
C VAL A 11 -16.32 -7.23 -21.14
N PRO A 12 -17.25 -7.66 -22.00
CA PRO A 12 -18.10 -8.81 -21.72
C PRO A 12 -17.27 -10.04 -21.32
N GLY A 13 -17.61 -10.69 -20.23
CA GLY A 13 -16.89 -11.85 -19.67
C GLY A 13 -15.86 -11.51 -18.59
N LEU A 14 -15.16 -10.37 -18.64
CA LEU A 14 -14.21 -9.97 -17.59
C LEU A 14 -14.94 -9.63 -16.27
N ALA A 15 -16.06 -8.92 -16.32
CA ALA A 15 -16.83 -8.55 -15.14
C ALA A 15 -17.24 -9.77 -14.30
N GLY A 16 -17.69 -10.87 -14.96
CA GLY A 16 -18.07 -12.09 -14.26
C GLY A 16 -16.89 -12.79 -13.56
N LEU A 17 -15.70 -12.73 -14.15
CA LEU A 17 -14.47 -13.22 -13.51
C LEU A 17 -14.12 -12.36 -12.28
N GLY A 18 -14.17 -11.04 -12.45
CA GLY A 18 -13.94 -10.08 -11.37
C GLY A 18 -14.91 -10.27 -10.20
N ASP A 19 -16.20 -10.42 -10.46
CA ASP A 19 -17.22 -10.68 -9.43
C ASP A 19 -16.94 -11.96 -8.65
N GLY A 20 -16.49 -13.03 -9.32
CA GLY A 20 -16.08 -14.27 -8.65
C GLY A 20 -14.92 -14.06 -7.68
N ARG A 21 -13.93 -13.28 -8.08
CA ARG A 21 -12.76 -12.95 -7.25
C ARG A 21 -13.12 -12.04 -6.08
N ILE A 22 -13.94 -11.01 -6.32
CA ILE A 22 -14.44 -10.11 -5.27
C ILE A 22 -15.23 -10.92 -4.24
N SER A 23 -16.15 -11.78 -4.68
CA SER A 23 -16.93 -12.64 -3.77
C SER A 23 -16.07 -13.62 -2.97
N TYR A 24 -14.95 -14.08 -3.53
CA TYR A 24 -13.99 -14.89 -2.79
C TYR A 24 -13.28 -14.07 -1.70
N ALA A 25 -12.77 -12.88 -2.02
CA ALA A 25 -12.11 -12.00 -1.07
C ALA A 25 -13.06 -11.58 0.07
N GLU A 26 -14.30 -11.20 -0.26
CA GLU A 26 -15.30 -10.76 0.71
C GLU A 26 -15.58 -11.80 1.83
N ARG A 27 -15.46 -13.11 1.53
CA ARG A 27 -15.63 -14.17 2.55
C ARG A 27 -14.57 -14.11 3.65
N SER A 28 -13.38 -13.59 3.33
CA SER A 28 -12.27 -13.44 4.27
C SER A 28 -12.14 -12.00 4.81
N MET A 29 -13.16 -11.14 4.56
CA MET A 29 -13.17 -9.74 4.96
C MET A 29 -14.39 -9.40 5.85
N PRO A 30 -14.51 -10.05 7.03
CA PRO A 30 -15.69 -9.90 7.90
C PRO A 30 -15.84 -8.50 8.50
N LEU A 31 -14.74 -7.77 8.72
CA LEU A 31 -14.79 -6.39 9.22
C LEU A 31 -15.48 -5.49 8.21
N LEU A 32 -15.05 -5.50 6.96
CA LEU A 32 -15.66 -4.69 5.90
C LEU A 32 -17.10 -5.12 5.61
N SER A 33 -17.43 -6.40 5.68
CA SER A 33 -18.82 -6.88 5.57
C SER A 33 -19.71 -6.32 6.68
N ALA A 34 -19.22 -6.31 7.92
CA ALA A 34 -19.93 -5.70 9.05
C ALA A 34 -20.05 -4.17 8.90
N LEU A 35 -19.00 -3.51 8.43
CA LEU A 35 -19.01 -2.07 8.15
C LEU A 35 -19.98 -1.72 7.01
N ALA A 36 -20.04 -2.50 5.93
CA ALA A 36 -20.99 -2.30 4.85
C ALA A 36 -22.45 -2.35 5.35
N SER A 37 -22.76 -3.32 6.21
CA SER A 37 -24.09 -3.44 6.85
C SER A 37 -24.41 -2.24 7.73
N ARG A 38 -23.46 -1.81 8.57
CA ARG A 38 -23.57 -0.63 9.44
C ARG A 38 -23.73 0.65 8.63
N PHE A 39 -22.89 0.87 7.63
CA PHE A 39 -22.93 2.05 6.78
C PHE A 39 -24.23 2.12 5.94
N GLY A 40 -24.74 0.95 5.52
CA GLY A 40 -26.05 0.88 4.85
C GLY A 40 -27.20 1.42 5.70
N ALA A 41 -27.15 1.16 7.02
CA ALA A 41 -28.14 1.66 7.98
C ALA A 41 -27.91 3.14 8.36
N GLU A 42 -26.65 3.54 8.57
CA GLU A 42 -26.28 4.86 9.11
C GLU A 42 -26.07 5.94 8.02
N ARG A 43 -25.78 5.53 6.78
CA ARG A 43 -25.51 6.37 5.61
C ARG A 43 -24.54 7.54 5.88
N PRO A 44 -23.34 7.27 6.40
CA PRO A 44 -22.40 8.33 6.79
C PRO A 44 -21.90 9.19 5.63
N PHE A 45 -22.00 8.69 4.39
CA PHE A 45 -21.49 9.33 3.17
C PHE A 45 -22.61 9.81 2.24
N ASP A 46 -23.82 9.96 2.74
CA ASP A 46 -24.96 10.30 1.88
C ASP A 46 -24.73 11.61 1.12
N GLY A 47 -24.81 11.54 -0.22
CA GLY A 47 -24.56 12.67 -1.11
C GLY A 47 -23.11 13.13 -1.22
N MET A 48 -22.14 12.42 -0.65
CA MET A 48 -20.70 12.76 -0.74
C MET A 48 -20.03 12.07 -1.90
N ILE A 49 -19.05 12.76 -2.49
CA ILE A 49 -18.12 12.22 -3.46
C ILE A 49 -16.84 11.82 -2.74
N ILE A 50 -16.45 10.56 -2.86
CA ILE A 50 -15.15 10.03 -2.40
C ILE A 50 -14.31 9.76 -3.62
N ALA A 51 -13.20 10.51 -3.79
CA ALA A 51 -12.18 10.17 -4.78
C ALA A 51 -11.16 9.25 -4.12
N ALA A 52 -10.89 8.11 -4.76
CA ALA A 52 -9.96 7.10 -4.28
C ALA A 52 -8.88 6.83 -5.33
N CYS A 53 -7.63 6.68 -4.89
CA CYS A 53 -6.50 6.23 -5.69
C CYS A 53 -5.82 5.08 -4.97
N LEU A 54 -6.16 3.85 -5.35
CA LEU A 54 -5.80 2.61 -4.65
C LEU A 54 -5.32 1.56 -5.65
N HIS A 55 -4.66 0.51 -5.17
CA HIS A 55 -4.44 -0.68 -6.00
C HIS A 55 -5.79 -1.32 -6.34
N VAL A 56 -6.10 -1.48 -7.64
CA VAL A 56 -7.40 -2.02 -8.08
C VAL A 56 -7.36 -3.55 -8.02
N THR A 57 -7.68 -4.08 -6.84
CA THR A 57 -7.71 -5.51 -6.51
C THR A 57 -9.10 -5.93 -6.01
N ALA A 58 -9.30 -7.23 -5.80
CA ALA A 58 -10.55 -7.76 -5.26
C ALA A 58 -10.89 -7.18 -3.87
N GLU A 59 -9.87 -7.01 -3.03
CA GLU A 59 -10.00 -6.46 -1.68
C GLU A 59 -10.43 -4.98 -1.71
N THR A 60 -9.83 -4.21 -2.61
CA THR A 60 -10.22 -2.79 -2.86
C THR A 60 -11.68 -2.69 -3.30
N ALA A 61 -12.16 -3.64 -4.10
CA ALA A 61 -13.55 -3.67 -4.51
C ALA A 61 -14.50 -3.87 -3.30
N VAL A 62 -14.13 -4.70 -2.33
CA VAL A 62 -14.91 -4.89 -1.09
C VAL A 62 -14.97 -3.58 -0.28
N LEU A 63 -13.85 -2.87 -0.14
CA LEU A 63 -13.84 -1.53 0.49
C LEU A 63 -14.76 -0.55 -0.24
N VAL A 64 -14.63 -0.45 -1.55
CA VAL A 64 -15.43 0.48 -2.37
C VAL A 64 -16.91 0.17 -2.25
N ARG A 65 -17.30 -1.12 -2.25
CA ARG A 65 -18.69 -1.56 -2.00
C ARG A 65 -19.18 -1.14 -0.62
N ALA A 66 -18.35 -1.24 0.43
CA ALA A 66 -18.70 -0.80 1.78
C ALA A 66 -18.93 0.72 1.85
N LEU A 67 -18.07 1.53 1.22
CA LEU A 67 -18.25 2.99 1.13
C LEU A 67 -19.54 3.35 0.36
N ARG A 68 -19.82 2.67 -0.73
CA ARG A 68 -21.05 2.82 -1.51
C ARG A 68 -22.29 2.48 -0.70
N SER A 69 -22.26 1.42 0.10
CA SER A 69 -23.37 1.08 1.01
C SER A 69 -23.69 2.24 1.95
N GLY A 70 -22.70 3.02 2.34
CA GLY A 70 -22.83 4.21 3.16
C GLY A 70 -23.36 5.47 2.42
N GLY A 71 -23.69 5.35 1.14
CA GLY A 71 -24.26 6.44 0.33
C GLY A 71 -23.25 7.24 -0.48
N ALA A 72 -21.96 6.86 -0.49
CA ALA A 72 -20.95 7.56 -1.26
C ALA A 72 -21.13 7.41 -2.79
N LEU A 73 -20.85 8.46 -3.54
CA LEU A 73 -20.44 8.34 -4.94
C LEU A 73 -18.92 8.11 -4.93
N VAL A 74 -18.47 6.91 -5.35
CA VAL A 74 -17.05 6.59 -5.36
C VAL A 74 -16.47 6.70 -6.77
N ARG A 75 -15.37 7.43 -6.89
CA ARG A 75 -14.54 7.53 -8.09
C ARG A 75 -13.18 6.91 -7.80
N LEU A 76 -12.83 5.87 -8.54
CA LEU A 76 -11.62 5.07 -8.30
C LEU A 76 -10.63 5.22 -9.44
N ALA A 77 -9.42 5.68 -9.14
CA ALA A 77 -8.24 5.58 -9.97
C ALA A 77 -7.27 4.52 -9.41
N ALA A 78 -6.39 3.99 -10.24
CA ALA A 78 -5.34 3.09 -9.78
C ALA A 78 -4.16 3.88 -9.21
N SER A 79 -3.59 3.45 -8.08
CA SER A 79 -2.33 3.97 -7.54
C SER A 79 -1.09 3.39 -8.24
N ASN A 80 -1.25 2.28 -8.98
CA ASN A 80 -0.21 1.69 -9.79
C ASN A 80 -0.81 0.92 -10.99
N PRO A 81 -0.49 1.29 -12.26
CA PRO A 81 -1.00 0.60 -13.44
C PRO A 81 -0.63 -0.89 -13.51
N LEU A 82 0.54 -1.29 -12.97
CA LEU A 82 0.98 -2.68 -13.04
C LEU A 82 0.30 -3.61 -12.04
N SER A 83 -0.28 -3.07 -10.96
CA SER A 83 -1.08 -3.84 -10.01
C SER A 83 -2.57 -3.82 -10.31
N THR A 84 -2.99 -3.08 -11.34
CA THR A 84 -4.38 -2.98 -11.73
C THR A 84 -4.88 -4.31 -12.31
N GLN A 85 -6.00 -4.80 -11.77
CA GLN A 85 -6.67 -6.02 -12.24
C GLN A 85 -7.89 -5.61 -13.08
N ASP A 86 -7.79 -5.79 -14.39
CA ASP A 86 -8.81 -5.31 -15.34
C ASP A 86 -10.16 -6.02 -15.19
N ASP A 87 -10.18 -7.26 -14.72
CA ASP A 87 -11.40 -7.99 -14.41
C ASP A 87 -12.15 -7.38 -13.19
N ILE A 88 -11.41 -6.94 -12.18
CA ILE A 88 -11.96 -6.23 -11.02
C ILE A 88 -12.48 -4.84 -11.43
N ALA A 89 -11.70 -4.08 -12.20
CA ALA A 89 -12.12 -2.79 -12.74
C ALA A 89 -13.42 -2.94 -13.56
N ALA A 90 -13.52 -4.00 -14.37
CA ALA A 90 -14.71 -4.31 -15.15
C ALA A 90 -15.93 -4.65 -14.28
N ALA A 91 -15.76 -5.43 -13.22
CA ALA A 91 -16.83 -5.79 -12.30
C ALA A 91 -17.39 -4.55 -11.58
N LEU A 92 -16.52 -3.70 -11.02
CA LEU A 92 -16.90 -2.46 -10.35
C LEU A 92 -17.64 -1.50 -11.29
N ALA A 93 -17.17 -1.35 -12.52
CA ALA A 93 -17.79 -0.45 -13.51
C ALA A 93 -19.15 -0.97 -14.01
N ALA A 94 -19.37 -2.30 -14.05
CA ALA A 94 -20.56 -2.91 -14.60
C ALA A 94 -21.74 -2.95 -13.60
N GLY A 95 -21.48 -3.27 -12.33
CA GLY A 95 -22.52 -3.66 -11.37
C GLY A 95 -22.70 -2.70 -10.20
N ASP A 96 -21.63 -2.04 -9.77
CA ASP A 96 -21.65 -1.37 -8.45
C ASP A 96 -21.87 0.15 -8.53
N GLY A 97 -22.04 0.72 -9.73
CA GLY A 97 -22.23 2.16 -9.90
C GLY A 97 -21.01 2.98 -9.45
N VAL A 98 -19.82 2.38 -9.53
CA VAL A 98 -18.53 3.02 -9.26
C VAL A 98 -18.00 3.62 -10.55
N GLU A 99 -17.50 4.85 -10.49
CA GLU A 99 -16.80 5.44 -11.63
C GLU A 99 -15.33 4.99 -11.57
N VAL A 100 -14.94 4.06 -12.46
CA VAL A 100 -13.58 3.50 -12.49
C VAL A 100 -12.76 4.16 -13.59
N PHE A 101 -11.60 4.70 -13.22
CA PHE A 101 -10.60 5.31 -14.07
C PHE A 101 -9.27 4.56 -13.86
N ALA A 102 -9.24 3.29 -14.26
CA ALA A 102 -8.08 2.43 -14.06
C ALA A 102 -8.00 1.39 -15.17
N ARG A 103 -6.79 1.12 -15.64
CA ARG A 103 -6.49 0.09 -16.63
C ARG A 103 -5.06 -0.40 -16.43
N ALA A 104 -4.86 -1.71 -16.54
CA ALA A 104 -3.55 -2.31 -16.44
C ALA A 104 -2.60 -1.81 -17.56
N GLY A 105 -1.33 -1.59 -17.20
CA GLY A 105 -0.26 -1.31 -18.14
C GLY A 105 -0.31 0.04 -18.87
N VAL A 106 -1.11 1.00 -18.40
CA VAL A 106 -1.13 2.35 -18.97
C VAL A 106 0.19 3.08 -18.71
N ASP A 107 0.53 4.02 -19.61
CA ASP A 107 1.67 4.89 -19.45
C ASP A 107 1.44 5.96 -18.36
N ARG A 108 2.51 6.71 -18.03
CA ARG A 108 2.50 7.71 -16.97
C ARG A 108 1.50 8.85 -17.22
N ASP A 109 1.37 9.30 -18.47
CA ASP A 109 0.49 10.43 -18.78
C ASP A 109 -0.98 10.00 -18.63
N THR A 110 -1.35 8.83 -19.10
CA THR A 110 -2.66 8.21 -18.93
C THR A 110 -2.95 7.94 -17.44
N TYR A 111 -1.96 7.51 -16.66
CA TYR A 111 -2.09 7.34 -15.22
C TYR A 111 -2.51 8.63 -14.51
N TYR A 112 -1.83 9.75 -14.76
CA TYR A 112 -2.18 11.05 -14.16
C TYR A 112 -3.48 11.64 -14.74
N GLU A 113 -3.85 11.30 -16.00
CA GLU A 113 -5.17 11.63 -16.55
C GLU A 113 -6.28 10.88 -15.78
N HIS A 114 -6.11 9.59 -15.48
CA HIS A 114 -7.05 8.81 -14.70
C HIS A 114 -7.25 9.37 -13.29
N ILE A 115 -6.18 9.76 -12.60
CA ILE A 115 -6.26 10.42 -11.29
C ILE A 115 -7.05 11.74 -11.40
N ALA A 116 -6.76 12.56 -12.39
CA ALA A 116 -7.46 13.82 -12.60
C ALA A 116 -8.96 13.60 -12.86
N LEU A 117 -9.34 12.57 -13.63
CA LEU A 117 -10.73 12.21 -13.88
C LEU A 117 -11.45 11.73 -12.61
N ALA A 118 -10.78 10.94 -11.76
CA ALA A 118 -11.34 10.55 -10.46
C ALA A 118 -11.58 11.76 -9.54
N LEU A 119 -10.76 12.79 -9.67
CA LEU A 119 -10.94 14.07 -8.98
C LEU A 119 -12.06 14.94 -9.58
N GLY A 120 -12.66 14.53 -10.71
CA GLY A 120 -13.70 15.28 -11.41
C GLY A 120 -13.17 16.32 -12.40
N ALA A 121 -11.96 16.09 -12.97
CA ALA A 121 -11.41 16.96 -13.99
C ALA A 121 -12.29 17.02 -15.23
N ASP A 122 -12.43 18.20 -15.80
CA ASP A 122 -13.08 18.43 -17.07
C ASP A 122 -12.18 18.07 -18.28
N ALA A 123 -12.67 18.34 -19.50
CA ALA A 123 -11.94 18.07 -20.73
C ALA A 123 -10.65 18.90 -20.87
N ALA A 124 -10.50 19.99 -20.14
CA ALA A 124 -9.29 20.83 -20.09
C ALA A 124 -8.32 20.37 -18.97
N GLY A 125 -8.71 19.37 -18.17
CA GLY A 125 -7.90 18.81 -17.09
C GLY A 125 -8.00 19.58 -15.77
N GLY A 126 -8.89 20.58 -15.67
CA GLY A 126 -9.16 21.34 -14.44
C GLY A 126 -10.25 20.68 -13.59
N VAL A 127 -10.10 20.68 -12.27
CA VAL A 127 -11.15 20.21 -11.33
C VAL A 127 -12.04 21.37 -10.93
N GLY A 128 -13.29 21.34 -11.44
CA GLY A 128 -14.29 22.38 -11.18
C GLY A 128 -15.06 22.20 -9.87
N ASN A 129 -15.70 23.26 -9.41
CA ASN A 129 -16.39 23.30 -8.10
C ASN A 129 -17.55 22.29 -7.95
N ALA A 130 -18.27 21.97 -9.03
CA ALA A 130 -19.46 21.13 -8.95
C ALA A 130 -19.14 19.63 -8.73
N ASP A 131 -17.99 19.19 -9.21
CA ASP A 131 -17.62 17.78 -9.32
C ASP A 131 -16.40 17.36 -8.47
N GLY A 132 -15.86 18.29 -7.68
CA GLY A 132 -14.75 18.00 -6.78
C GLY A 132 -15.14 17.06 -5.62
N PRO A 133 -14.17 16.31 -5.04
CA PRO A 133 -14.43 15.37 -3.95
C PRO A 133 -14.74 16.08 -2.62
N ASP A 134 -15.55 15.42 -1.78
CA ASP A 134 -15.76 15.80 -0.38
C ASP A 134 -14.73 15.13 0.54
N LEU A 135 -14.30 13.91 0.20
CA LEU A 135 -13.29 13.13 0.90
C LEU A 135 -12.33 12.51 -0.11
N VAL A 136 -11.09 12.31 0.30
CA VAL A 136 -10.07 11.63 -0.50
C VAL A 136 -9.50 10.42 0.24
N LEU A 137 -9.22 9.33 -0.51
CA LEU A 137 -8.54 8.14 -0.03
C LEU A 137 -7.39 7.84 -0.97
N ASP A 138 -6.18 7.83 -0.47
CA ASP A 138 -4.97 7.80 -1.32
C ASP A 138 -3.96 6.77 -0.83
N ASP A 139 -3.33 6.10 -1.79
CA ASP A 139 -2.17 5.23 -1.60
C ASP A 139 -0.97 5.83 -2.35
N GLY A 140 -0.09 6.51 -1.62
CA GLY A 140 1.13 7.07 -2.16
C GLY A 140 1.14 8.59 -2.34
N GLY A 141 0.02 9.27 -2.12
CA GLY A 141 -0.09 10.73 -2.13
C GLY A 141 -0.21 11.35 -3.53
N ASP A 142 -0.39 10.57 -4.60
CA ASP A 142 -0.50 11.12 -5.96
C ASP A 142 -1.87 11.75 -6.22
N LEU A 143 -2.95 11.23 -5.64
CA LEU A 143 -4.28 11.83 -5.72
C LEU A 143 -4.30 13.21 -5.05
N VAL A 144 -3.81 13.27 -3.80
CA VAL A 144 -3.73 14.51 -3.04
C VAL A 144 -2.83 15.53 -3.74
N SER A 145 -1.66 15.14 -4.20
CA SER A 145 -0.73 16.01 -4.94
C SER A 145 -1.36 16.54 -6.23
N THR A 146 -2.02 15.67 -7.01
CA THR A 146 -2.71 16.06 -8.25
C THR A 146 -3.85 17.04 -7.97
N LEU A 147 -4.63 16.81 -6.91
CA LEU A 147 -5.71 17.73 -6.51
C LEU A 147 -5.14 19.12 -6.19
N HIS A 148 -4.05 19.22 -5.44
CA HIS A 148 -3.40 20.50 -5.08
C HIS A 148 -2.83 21.25 -6.29
N THR A 149 -2.43 20.53 -7.35
CA THR A 149 -1.84 21.14 -8.54
C THR A 149 -2.86 21.49 -9.63
N ARG A 150 -4.03 20.84 -9.64
CA ARG A 150 -5.04 20.99 -10.71
C ARG A 150 -6.36 21.61 -10.27
N ALA A 151 -6.67 21.56 -8.98
CA ALA A 151 -7.96 22.07 -8.48
C ALA A 151 -7.95 23.58 -8.27
N LEU A 152 -9.12 24.21 -8.45
CA LEU A 152 -9.34 25.56 -8.00
C LEU A 152 -9.34 25.61 -6.47
N PRO A 153 -8.92 26.73 -5.83
CA PRO A 153 -8.92 26.86 -4.36
C PRO A 153 -10.24 26.47 -3.70
N ALA A 154 -11.37 26.85 -4.31
CA ALA A 154 -12.70 26.53 -3.79
C ALA A 154 -13.01 25.01 -3.74
N VAL A 155 -12.37 24.20 -4.58
CA VAL A 155 -12.47 22.72 -4.51
C VAL A 155 -11.70 22.19 -3.32
N LEU A 156 -10.49 22.71 -3.10
CA LEU A 156 -9.68 22.35 -1.91
C LEU A 156 -10.42 22.72 -0.62
N ASP A 157 -11.09 23.88 -0.58
CA ASP A 157 -11.90 24.31 0.56
C ASP A 157 -13.11 23.39 0.82
N ARG A 158 -13.60 22.70 -0.20
CA ARG A 158 -14.72 21.75 -0.07
C ARG A 158 -14.27 20.43 0.56
N VAL A 159 -13.04 19.97 0.30
CA VAL A 159 -12.54 18.70 0.82
C VAL A 159 -12.53 18.73 2.35
N ARG A 160 -13.32 17.88 2.99
CA ARG A 160 -13.41 17.77 4.46
C ARG A 160 -12.16 17.19 5.06
N GLY A 161 -11.50 16.28 4.35
CA GLY A 161 -10.27 15.63 4.75
C GLY A 161 -9.92 14.44 3.88
N GLY A 162 -8.77 13.87 4.15
CA GLY A 162 -8.26 12.69 3.47
C GLY A 162 -7.81 11.59 4.41
N CYS A 163 -7.66 10.40 3.86
CA CYS A 163 -7.01 9.25 4.47
C CYS A 163 -5.89 8.77 3.55
N GLU A 164 -4.70 8.51 4.11
CA GLU A 164 -3.55 7.97 3.37
C GLU A 164 -3.18 6.60 3.94
N GLY A 165 -3.19 5.59 3.06
CA GLY A 165 -2.96 4.18 3.41
C GLY A 165 -1.49 3.77 3.46
N THR A 166 -0.56 4.55 2.90
CA THR A 166 0.84 4.15 2.76
C THR A 166 1.81 5.02 3.57
N THR A 167 2.88 4.40 4.09
CA THR A 167 3.96 5.14 4.77
C THR A 167 4.62 6.17 3.83
N THR A 168 4.80 5.82 2.56
CA THR A 168 5.41 6.70 1.56
C THR A 168 4.56 7.94 1.30
N GLY A 169 3.24 7.77 1.12
CA GLY A 169 2.32 8.89 0.96
C GLY A 169 2.27 9.77 2.21
N VAL A 170 2.22 9.17 3.41
CA VAL A 170 2.27 9.92 4.67
C VAL A 170 3.52 10.79 4.76
N LEU A 171 4.69 10.30 4.36
CA LEU A 171 5.92 11.10 4.34
C LEU A 171 5.82 12.29 3.38
N ARG A 172 5.29 12.08 2.18
CA ARG A 172 5.05 13.15 1.19
C ARG A 172 4.08 14.20 1.73
N LEU A 173 2.97 13.77 2.30
CA LEU A 173 1.94 14.67 2.85
C LEU A 173 2.44 15.47 4.06
N ARG A 174 3.30 14.86 4.90
CA ARG A 174 3.99 15.58 5.98
C ARG A 174 4.92 16.68 5.44
N ARG A 175 5.58 16.44 4.30
CA ARG A 175 6.37 17.48 3.62
C ARG A 175 5.48 18.59 3.09
N MET A 176 4.36 18.26 2.42
CA MET A 176 3.39 19.24 1.96
C MET A 176 2.83 20.09 3.13
N ALA A 177 2.58 19.46 4.29
CA ALA A 177 2.15 20.17 5.48
C ALA A 177 3.24 21.11 6.03
N ALA A 178 4.50 20.66 6.08
CA ALA A 178 5.64 21.44 6.55
C ALA A 178 5.93 22.65 5.62
N ASP A 179 5.73 22.48 4.32
CA ASP A 179 5.90 23.53 3.30
C ASP A 179 4.68 24.48 3.24
N GLY A 180 3.62 24.21 4.03
CA GLY A 180 2.38 25.00 4.03
C GLY A 180 1.54 24.88 2.75
N THR A 181 1.78 23.85 1.94
CA THR A 181 1.04 23.61 0.69
C THR A 181 -0.18 22.70 0.87
N LEU A 182 -0.22 21.89 1.94
CA LEU A 182 -1.39 21.05 2.24
C LEU A 182 -2.58 21.96 2.60
N ALA A 183 -3.76 21.72 1.97
CA ALA A 183 -4.92 22.57 2.12
C ALA A 183 -6.03 22.00 3.02
N PHE A 184 -5.97 20.71 3.36
CA PHE A 184 -6.97 20.03 4.19
C PHE A 184 -6.32 18.99 5.09
N PRO A 185 -7.00 18.56 6.19
CA PRO A 185 -6.44 17.55 7.09
C PRO A 185 -6.38 16.19 6.42
N VAL A 186 -5.31 15.44 6.69
CA VAL A 186 -5.18 14.04 6.25
C VAL A 186 -4.88 13.16 7.47
N ILE A 187 -5.52 11.99 7.54
CA ILE A 187 -5.28 10.99 8.58
C ILE A 187 -4.41 9.88 8.02
N ALA A 188 -3.32 9.54 8.74
CA ALA A 188 -2.32 8.55 8.34
C ALA A 188 -2.74 7.14 8.81
N ALA A 189 -3.43 6.37 7.96
CA ALA A 189 -3.89 5.01 8.29
C ALA A 189 -2.73 4.00 8.40
N SER A 190 -1.63 4.22 7.66
CA SER A 190 -0.45 3.33 7.71
C SER A 190 0.33 3.36 9.02
N ASP A 191 0.08 4.35 9.89
CA ASP A 191 0.88 4.56 11.10
C ASP A 191 0.27 3.94 12.36
N THR A 192 -0.85 3.22 12.26
CA THR A 192 -1.50 2.62 13.42
C THR A 192 -0.75 1.40 13.96
N PRO A 193 -0.86 1.08 15.27
CA PRO A 193 -0.32 -0.15 15.83
C PRO A 193 -0.82 -1.40 15.10
N VAL A 194 -2.10 -1.43 14.73
CA VAL A 194 -2.74 -2.56 14.03
C VAL A 194 -2.20 -2.70 12.61
N THR A 195 -2.12 -1.62 11.84
CA THR A 195 -1.56 -1.65 10.49
C THR A 195 -0.09 -2.10 10.50
N ARG A 196 0.71 -1.56 11.43
CA ARG A 196 2.12 -1.98 11.56
C ARG A 196 2.27 -3.45 11.91
N LEU A 197 1.37 -3.99 12.76
CA LEU A 197 1.41 -5.39 13.16
C LEU A 197 0.95 -6.31 12.03
N VAL A 198 -0.20 -6.04 11.44
CA VAL A 198 -0.86 -7.01 10.54
C VAL A 198 -0.43 -6.78 9.10
N ASP A 199 -0.58 -5.57 8.58
CA ASP A 199 -0.29 -5.25 7.20
C ASP A 199 1.22 -5.25 6.94
N ASN A 200 1.97 -4.36 7.61
CA ASN A 200 3.38 -4.18 7.29
C ASN A 200 4.24 -5.39 7.70
N ARG A 201 3.98 -6.01 8.86
CA ARG A 201 4.81 -7.12 9.35
C ARG A 201 4.40 -8.47 8.77
N HIS A 202 3.10 -8.81 8.80
CA HIS A 202 2.64 -10.13 8.33
C HIS A 202 2.25 -10.12 6.85
N GLY A 203 1.46 -9.15 6.41
CA GLY A 203 0.98 -9.06 5.04
C GLY A 203 2.11 -8.86 4.03
N THR A 204 2.95 -7.83 4.24
CA THR A 204 4.10 -7.57 3.38
C THR A 204 5.09 -8.73 3.38
N ALA A 205 5.38 -9.32 4.55
CA ALA A 205 6.30 -10.43 4.64
C ALA A 205 5.85 -11.63 3.81
N GLN A 206 4.61 -12.06 3.97
CA GLN A 206 4.06 -13.21 3.25
C GLN A 206 4.03 -12.93 1.74
N SER A 207 3.50 -11.79 1.33
CA SER A 207 3.31 -11.45 -0.08
C SER A 207 4.64 -11.21 -0.82
N VAL A 208 5.65 -10.60 -0.18
CA VAL A 208 6.99 -10.41 -0.75
C VAL A 208 7.69 -11.75 -0.96
N ILE A 209 7.63 -12.66 0.01
CA ILE A 209 8.19 -14.00 -0.15
C ILE A 209 7.44 -14.78 -1.23
N ASP A 210 6.12 -14.68 -1.32
CA ASP A 210 5.33 -15.30 -2.39
C ASP A 210 5.77 -14.77 -3.76
N GLY A 211 5.88 -13.44 -3.95
CA GLY A 211 6.33 -12.82 -5.20
C GLY A 211 7.76 -13.22 -5.57
N LEU A 212 8.68 -13.21 -4.60
CA LEU A 212 10.05 -13.66 -4.78
C LEU A 212 10.11 -15.12 -5.28
N LEU A 213 9.38 -16.03 -4.64
CA LEU A 213 9.39 -17.45 -4.99
C LEU A 213 8.72 -17.72 -6.34
N ARG A 214 7.63 -17.04 -6.67
CA ARG A 214 6.96 -17.17 -7.98
C ARG A 214 7.84 -16.70 -9.12
N ALA A 215 8.44 -15.53 -9.02
CA ALA A 215 9.28 -14.98 -10.07
C ALA A 215 10.60 -15.74 -10.23
N SER A 216 11.27 -16.09 -9.13
CA SER A 216 12.59 -16.70 -9.17
C SER A 216 12.57 -18.22 -9.22
N GLY A 217 11.61 -18.89 -8.59
CA GLY A 217 11.53 -20.34 -8.48
C GLY A 217 12.66 -20.98 -7.64
N ILE A 218 13.29 -20.22 -6.73
CA ILE A 218 14.44 -20.68 -5.96
C ILE A 218 14.05 -21.40 -4.66
N LEU A 219 14.95 -22.21 -4.16
CA LEU A 219 14.93 -22.72 -2.79
C LEU A 219 15.62 -21.72 -1.86
N LEU A 220 14.91 -21.15 -0.88
CA LEU A 220 15.49 -20.21 0.09
C LEU A 220 16.37 -20.88 1.16
N ALA A 221 16.09 -22.14 1.50
CA ALA A 221 16.84 -22.85 2.51
C ALA A 221 18.36 -22.87 2.19
N GLY A 222 19.17 -22.46 3.14
CA GLY A 222 20.63 -22.37 3.01
C GLY A 222 21.16 -21.15 2.26
N LYS A 223 20.30 -20.34 1.63
CA LYS A 223 20.71 -19.11 0.95
C LYS A 223 20.95 -17.95 1.91
N THR A 224 21.84 -17.05 1.52
CA THR A 224 22.07 -15.80 2.22
C THR A 224 21.12 -14.74 1.65
N VAL A 225 20.14 -14.35 2.46
CA VAL A 225 19.14 -13.31 2.13
C VAL A 225 19.54 -12.02 2.86
N VAL A 226 19.80 -10.97 2.10
CA VAL A 226 20.06 -9.62 2.61
C VAL A 226 18.76 -8.82 2.58
N VAL A 227 18.34 -8.36 3.74
CA VAL A 227 17.15 -7.47 3.87
C VAL A 227 17.65 -6.07 4.20
N ALA A 228 17.45 -5.14 3.28
CA ALA A 228 17.79 -3.75 3.47
C ALA A 228 16.60 -2.99 4.08
N GLY A 229 16.79 -2.49 5.31
CA GLY A 229 15.78 -1.89 6.16
C GLY A 229 15.22 -2.89 7.18
N PHE A 230 15.12 -2.44 8.46
CA PHE A 230 14.58 -3.24 9.57
C PHE A 230 13.43 -2.53 10.28
N GLY A 231 12.56 -1.88 9.46
CA GLY A 231 11.24 -1.40 9.88
C GLY A 231 10.23 -2.56 9.99
N ALA A 232 8.95 -2.27 10.13
CA ALA A 232 7.92 -3.31 10.29
C ALA A 232 7.94 -4.34 9.13
N CYS A 233 8.02 -3.87 7.87
CA CYS A 233 8.13 -4.76 6.70
C CYS A 233 9.41 -5.60 6.72
N GLY A 234 10.56 -4.97 6.94
CA GLY A 234 11.86 -5.66 6.95
C GLY A 234 11.97 -6.70 8.05
N VAL A 235 11.41 -6.43 9.24
CA VAL A 235 11.30 -7.41 10.34
C VAL A 235 10.52 -8.64 9.88
N GLY A 236 9.33 -8.45 9.30
CA GLY A 236 8.50 -9.56 8.86
C GLY A 236 9.15 -10.38 7.73
N ILE A 237 9.75 -9.70 6.73
CA ILE A 237 10.49 -10.35 5.63
C ILE A 237 11.65 -11.18 6.18
N ALA A 238 12.44 -10.63 7.10
CA ALA A 238 13.56 -11.31 7.73
C ALA A 238 13.12 -12.56 8.52
N GLU A 239 12.05 -12.45 9.29
CA GLU A 239 11.46 -13.56 10.04
C GLU A 239 10.96 -14.67 9.09
N SER A 240 10.26 -14.31 8.02
CA SER A 240 9.72 -15.26 7.04
C SER A 240 10.84 -15.96 6.24
N ALA A 241 11.85 -15.22 5.79
CA ALA A 241 13.01 -15.80 5.10
C ALA A 241 13.76 -16.79 6.01
N ARG A 242 13.97 -16.42 7.29
CA ARG A 242 14.60 -17.29 8.29
C ARG A 242 13.77 -18.55 8.57
N ALA A 243 12.43 -18.40 8.66
CA ALA A 243 11.54 -19.55 8.85
C ALA A 243 11.60 -20.54 7.68
N LEU A 244 11.90 -20.06 6.47
CA LEU A 244 12.14 -20.90 5.29
C LEU A 244 13.57 -21.43 5.20
N GLY A 245 14.40 -21.28 6.25
CA GLY A 245 15.75 -21.83 6.35
C GLY A 245 16.85 -20.97 5.73
N ALA A 246 16.57 -19.70 5.40
CA ALA A 246 17.60 -18.78 4.92
C ALA A 246 18.53 -18.28 6.06
N ARG A 247 19.76 -17.96 5.70
CA ARG A 247 20.65 -17.15 6.52
C ARG A 247 20.39 -15.69 6.23
N VAL A 248 19.85 -14.97 7.21
CA VAL A 248 19.43 -13.58 7.00
C VAL A 248 20.50 -12.62 7.49
N VAL A 249 20.85 -11.66 6.64
CA VAL A 249 21.68 -10.50 6.92
C VAL A 249 20.83 -9.26 6.85
N ILE A 250 20.93 -8.38 7.81
CA ILE A 250 20.21 -7.09 7.85
C ILE A 250 21.18 -5.97 7.52
N THR A 251 20.72 -5.02 6.73
CA THR A 251 21.37 -3.71 6.58
C THR A 251 20.43 -2.62 7.05
N GLU A 252 20.86 -1.77 7.95
CA GLU A 252 20.03 -0.73 8.58
C GLU A 252 20.88 0.49 8.92
N VAL A 253 20.31 1.69 8.76
CA VAL A 253 20.96 2.96 9.08
C VAL A 253 20.56 3.51 10.45
N ASP A 254 19.39 3.12 10.96
CA ASP A 254 18.92 3.49 12.29
C ASP A 254 19.58 2.58 13.35
N PRO A 255 20.39 3.14 14.27
CA PRO A 255 21.11 2.33 15.25
C PRO A 255 20.21 1.59 16.23
N VAL A 256 18.99 2.09 16.49
CA VAL A 256 18.03 1.43 17.38
C VAL A 256 17.44 0.20 16.70
N ARG A 257 17.08 0.31 15.44
CA ARG A 257 16.58 -0.83 14.63
C ARG A 257 17.70 -1.85 14.37
N ALA A 258 18.92 -1.39 14.11
CA ALA A 258 20.08 -2.27 13.96
C ALA A 258 20.34 -3.06 15.26
N LEU A 259 20.22 -2.40 16.43
CA LEU A 259 20.33 -3.07 17.73
C LEU A 259 19.21 -4.11 17.94
N ASP A 260 17.96 -3.80 17.58
CA ASP A 260 16.85 -4.77 17.62
C ASP A 260 17.15 -6.00 16.76
N ALA A 261 17.70 -5.80 15.54
CA ALA A 261 18.09 -6.90 14.66
C ALA A 261 19.16 -7.78 15.31
N VAL A 262 20.20 -7.19 15.90
CA VAL A 262 21.26 -7.93 16.62
C VAL A 262 20.68 -8.73 17.80
N LEU A 263 19.80 -8.12 18.61
CA LEU A 263 19.16 -8.78 19.76
C LEU A 263 18.24 -9.93 19.35
N ARG A 264 17.69 -9.91 18.12
CA ARG A 264 16.92 -11.02 17.54
C ARG A 264 17.82 -12.10 16.89
N GLY A 265 19.14 -11.92 16.96
CA GLY A 265 20.14 -12.89 16.48
C GLY A 265 20.38 -12.81 14.97
N TYR A 266 20.13 -11.68 14.33
CA TYR A 266 20.52 -11.44 12.94
C TYR A 266 21.95 -10.91 12.85
N LEU A 267 22.65 -11.27 11.78
CA LEU A 267 23.88 -10.61 11.39
C LEU A 267 23.52 -9.25 10.78
N VAL A 268 24.11 -8.17 11.30
CA VAL A 268 23.93 -6.81 10.78
C VAL A 268 25.24 -6.35 10.16
N LEU A 269 25.20 -5.92 8.90
CA LEU A 269 26.36 -5.47 8.13
C LEU A 269 26.01 -4.19 7.34
N PRO A 270 26.96 -3.31 7.06
CA PRO A 270 26.83 -2.36 5.97
C PRO A 270 26.53 -3.07 4.65
N LEU A 271 25.75 -2.45 3.76
CA LEU A 271 25.37 -3.08 2.49
C LEU A 271 26.60 -3.41 1.61
N ALA A 272 27.64 -2.58 1.65
CA ALA A 272 28.89 -2.85 0.96
C ALA A 272 29.56 -4.17 1.39
N ASP A 273 29.44 -4.54 2.68
CA ASP A 273 29.98 -5.79 3.21
C ASP A 273 29.03 -6.98 2.95
N ALA A 274 27.73 -6.71 2.86
CA ALA A 274 26.72 -7.71 2.55
C ALA A 274 26.66 -8.06 1.05
N ALA A 275 26.99 -7.12 0.15
CA ALA A 275 26.88 -7.30 -1.30
C ALA A 275 27.68 -8.51 -1.83
N PRO A 276 28.94 -8.78 -1.43
CA PRO A 276 29.68 -9.91 -1.95
C PRO A 276 29.21 -11.28 -1.44
N ILE A 277 28.43 -11.32 -0.35
CA ILE A 277 28.00 -12.58 0.28
C ILE A 277 26.52 -12.90 0.07
N GLY A 278 25.69 -11.89 -0.29
CA GLY A 278 24.26 -12.03 -0.52
C GLY A 278 23.96 -12.84 -1.79
N GLU A 279 22.94 -13.68 -1.72
CA GLU A 279 22.38 -14.41 -2.86
C GLU A 279 21.01 -13.87 -3.27
N VAL A 280 20.27 -13.30 -2.32
CA VAL A 280 19.01 -12.62 -2.54
C VAL A 280 19.03 -11.30 -1.77
N PHE A 281 18.65 -10.23 -2.41
CA PHE A 281 18.56 -8.89 -1.82
C PHE A 281 17.11 -8.42 -1.88
N ILE A 282 16.57 -8.02 -0.73
CA ILE A 282 15.21 -7.50 -0.63
C ILE A 282 15.28 -6.12 0.03
N THR A 283 14.91 -5.07 -0.71
CA THR A 283 14.85 -3.71 -0.18
C THR A 283 13.48 -3.41 0.42
N ALA A 284 13.44 -2.77 1.59
CA ALA A 284 12.23 -2.45 2.33
C ALA A 284 12.43 -1.17 3.19
N THR A 285 13.05 -0.14 2.62
CA THR A 285 13.46 1.07 3.34
C THR A 285 12.52 2.25 3.16
N GLY A 286 11.83 2.30 2.01
CA GLY A 286 11.06 3.48 1.57
C GLY A 286 11.94 4.67 1.17
N SER A 287 13.25 4.44 0.93
CA SER A 287 14.22 5.46 0.52
C SER A 287 14.65 5.24 -0.94
N ALA A 288 15.41 6.18 -1.49
CA ALA A 288 15.99 6.03 -2.83
C ALA A 288 17.44 5.54 -2.76
N ASP A 289 17.91 4.93 -3.87
CA ASP A 289 19.32 4.58 -4.10
C ASP A 289 19.94 3.74 -2.96
N VAL A 290 19.19 2.77 -2.45
CA VAL A 290 19.65 1.85 -1.40
C VAL A 290 20.67 0.88 -1.96
N ILE A 291 20.35 0.23 -3.09
CA ILE A 291 21.29 -0.59 -3.86
C ILE A 291 21.80 0.23 -5.04
N THR A 292 23.02 0.72 -4.94
CA THR A 292 23.68 1.54 -5.96
C THR A 292 24.56 0.70 -6.89
N GLY A 293 25.05 1.32 -7.99
CA GLY A 293 25.98 0.69 -8.91
C GLY A 293 27.24 0.12 -8.25
N GLN A 294 27.71 0.73 -7.15
CA GLN A 294 28.87 0.19 -6.39
C GLN A 294 28.53 -1.15 -5.73
N HIS A 295 27.33 -1.29 -5.16
CA HIS A 295 26.89 -2.54 -4.55
C HIS A 295 26.66 -3.62 -5.62
N LEU A 296 26.02 -3.27 -6.75
CA LEU A 296 25.76 -4.17 -7.89
C LEU A 296 27.07 -4.74 -8.45
N ALA A 297 28.10 -3.91 -8.59
CA ALA A 297 29.41 -4.36 -9.08
C ALA A 297 30.10 -5.36 -8.15
N MET A 298 29.78 -5.41 -6.85
CA MET A 298 30.35 -6.34 -5.87
C MET A 298 29.53 -7.62 -5.68
N MET A 299 28.29 -7.68 -6.18
CA MET A 299 27.43 -8.84 -6.02
C MET A 299 27.97 -10.07 -6.74
N ARG A 300 27.68 -11.23 -6.20
CA ARG A 300 28.07 -12.51 -6.78
C ARG A 300 27.22 -12.87 -8.00
N ASP A 301 27.73 -13.78 -8.81
CA ASP A 301 26.97 -14.38 -9.91
C ASP A 301 25.69 -15.04 -9.41
N GLY A 302 24.57 -14.82 -10.14
CA GLY A 302 23.26 -15.34 -9.82
C GLY A 302 22.55 -14.61 -8.67
N ALA A 303 23.05 -13.46 -8.20
CA ALA A 303 22.36 -12.69 -7.17
C ALA A 303 21.01 -12.18 -7.67
N ILE A 304 19.98 -12.25 -6.83
CA ILE A 304 18.60 -11.88 -7.11
C ILE A 304 18.24 -10.60 -6.36
N LEU A 305 17.69 -9.64 -7.07
CA LEU A 305 17.26 -8.33 -6.58
C LEU A 305 15.74 -8.26 -6.56
N ALA A 306 15.16 -7.92 -5.43
CA ALA A 306 13.72 -7.70 -5.24
C ALA A 306 13.49 -6.43 -4.44
N ASN A 307 12.47 -5.66 -4.80
CA ASN A 307 12.04 -4.49 -4.06
C ASN A 307 10.69 -4.76 -3.39
N ALA A 308 10.58 -4.46 -2.10
CA ALA A 308 9.36 -4.46 -1.31
C ALA A 308 8.87 -3.03 -0.99
N GLY A 309 9.64 -2.01 -1.37
CA GLY A 309 9.23 -0.62 -1.23
C GLY A 309 8.15 -0.21 -2.24
N HIS A 310 7.39 0.81 -1.91
CA HIS A 310 6.25 1.25 -2.73
C HIS A 310 6.67 1.73 -4.14
N PHE A 311 7.79 2.44 -4.25
CA PHE A 311 8.32 2.94 -5.52
C PHE A 311 9.55 2.16 -5.98
N ASP A 312 9.82 2.20 -7.28
CA ASP A 312 10.93 1.56 -7.97
C ASP A 312 12.25 2.35 -7.90
N VAL A 313 12.50 2.99 -6.77
CA VAL A 313 13.65 3.89 -6.56
C VAL A 313 14.72 3.34 -5.61
N GLU A 314 14.43 2.23 -4.92
CA GLU A 314 15.37 1.67 -3.94
C GLU A 314 16.56 0.95 -4.59
N ILE A 315 16.36 0.38 -5.80
CA ILE A 315 17.39 -0.27 -6.60
C ILE A 315 17.73 0.64 -7.77
N ASP A 316 18.99 1.00 -7.94
CA ASP A 316 19.46 1.80 -9.08
C ASP A 316 19.48 0.92 -10.35
N VAL A 317 18.30 0.78 -10.96
CA VAL A 317 18.09 -0.02 -12.19
C VAL A 317 18.86 0.59 -13.37
N ARG A 318 19.06 1.92 -13.37
CA ARG A 318 19.85 2.59 -14.41
C ARG A 318 21.32 2.18 -14.33
N ALA A 319 21.90 2.24 -13.13
CA ALA A 319 23.27 1.78 -12.92
C ALA A 319 23.42 0.28 -13.23
N LEU A 320 22.40 -0.55 -12.95
CA LEU A 320 22.40 -1.95 -13.32
C LEU A 320 22.44 -2.13 -14.84
N ALA A 321 21.65 -1.37 -15.57
CA ALA A 321 21.63 -1.38 -17.04
C ALA A 321 22.97 -0.87 -17.64
N ASP A 322 23.57 0.16 -17.04
CA ASP A 322 24.87 0.70 -17.47
C ASP A 322 26.05 -0.28 -17.21
N LEU A 323 25.96 -1.11 -16.18
CA LEU A 323 26.94 -2.15 -15.88
C LEU A 323 26.78 -3.39 -16.78
N ALA A 324 25.61 -3.62 -17.35
CA ALA A 324 25.31 -4.81 -18.15
C ALA A 324 25.81 -4.67 -19.58
N VAL A 325 26.40 -5.73 -20.11
CA VAL A 325 26.75 -5.86 -21.54
C VAL A 325 25.58 -6.44 -22.34
N ALA A 326 24.66 -7.15 -21.70
CA ALA A 326 23.45 -7.70 -22.26
C ALA A 326 22.33 -7.76 -21.23
N VAL A 327 21.10 -7.56 -21.67
CA VAL A 327 19.89 -7.73 -20.84
C VAL A 327 18.97 -8.70 -21.56
N GLN A 328 18.55 -9.74 -20.85
CA GLN A 328 17.54 -10.68 -21.29
C GLN A 328 16.29 -10.49 -20.45
N SER A 329 15.26 -9.88 -21.05
CA SER A 329 13.97 -9.69 -20.38
C SER A 329 13.21 -11.01 -20.30
N ASP A 330 12.41 -11.12 -19.24
CA ASP A 330 11.50 -12.26 -18.99
C ASP A 330 12.18 -13.64 -19.14
N VAL A 331 13.41 -13.78 -18.60
CA VAL A 331 14.04 -15.13 -18.49
C VAL A 331 13.14 -16.09 -17.71
N ARG A 332 12.31 -15.55 -16.87
CA ARG A 332 11.09 -16.10 -16.24
C ARG A 332 10.06 -14.96 -16.13
N PRO A 333 8.77 -15.27 -16.00
CA PRO A 333 7.77 -14.21 -15.77
C PRO A 333 8.20 -13.29 -14.60
N HIS A 334 8.28 -11.97 -14.88
CA HIS A 334 8.70 -10.94 -13.92
C HIS A 334 10.16 -11.05 -13.44
N ALA A 335 11.06 -11.65 -14.20
CA ALA A 335 12.48 -11.74 -13.89
C ALA A 335 13.34 -11.44 -15.12
N ASP A 336 14.17 -10.41 -15.05
CA ASP A 336 15.12 -10.00 -16.07
C ASP A 336 16.54 -10.37 -15.65
N ALA A 337 17.35 -10.86 -16.60
CA ALA A 337 18.76 -11.17 -16.36
C ALA A 337 19.65 -10.11 -16.99
N TYR A 338 20.55 -9.56 -16.18
CA TYR A 338 21.56 -8.57 -16.57
C TYR A 338 22.92 -9.23 -16.55
N GLU A 339 23.53 -9.41 -17.72
CA GLU A 339 24.87 -9.99 -17.88
C GLU A 339 25.92 -8.87 -17.78
N LEU A 340 26.83 -8.99 -16.81
CA LEU A 340 27.92 -8.03 -16.59
C LEU A 340 29.13 -8.36 -17.46
N ALA A 341 30.03 -7.39 -17.65
CA ALA A 341 31.22 -7.53 -18.51
C ALA A 341 32.17 -8.65 -18.09
N ASP A 342 32.13 -9.09 -16.83
CA ASP A 342 32.93 -10.23 -16.31
C ASP A 342 32.20 -11.57 -16.39
N GLY A 343 31.05 -11.64 -17.01
CA GLY A 343 30.24 -12.85 -17.21
C GLY A 343 29.30 -13.19 -16.08
N ARG A 344 29.31 -12.45 -14.97
CA ARG A 344 28.29 -12.59 -13.90
C ARG A 344 26.91 -12.17 -14.40
N ARG A 345 25.87 -12.81 -13.86
CA ARG A 345 24.48 -12.45 -14.15
C ARG A 345 23.79 -12.04 -12.85
N LEU A 346 23.16 -10.89 -12.88
CA LEU A 346 22.25 -10.44 -11.82
C LEU A 346 20.81 -10.57 -12.30
N LEU A 347 19.91 -11.02 -11.42
CA LEU A 347 18.49 -11.16 -11.73
C LEU A 347 17.73 -10.04 -11.02
N LEU A 348 17.00 -9.22 -11.79
CA LEU A 348 16.11 -8.20 -11.26
C LEU A 348 14.68 -8.69 -11.36
N LEU A 349 13.96 -8.73 -10.24
CA LEU A 349 12.55 -9.10 -10.20
C LEU A 349 11.64 -7.88 -10.35
N ALA A 350 10.52 -8.08 -11.06
CA ALA A 350 9.47 -7.07 -11.23
C ALA A 350 9.98 -5.71 -11.72
N GLU A 351 11.03 -5.68 -12.54
CA GLU A 351 11.67 -4.44 -13.04
C GLU A 351 12.14 -3.50 -11.92
N GLY A 352 12.42 -3.99 -10.71
CA GLY A 352 12.73 -3.17 -9.52
C GLY A 352 11.50 -2.59 -8.83
N ARG A 353 10.29 -2.87 -9.30
CA ARG A 353 9.02 -2.46 -8.70
C ARG A 353 8.64 -3.36 -7.52
N VAL A 354 7.56 -3.01 -6.83
CA VAL A 354 7.08 -3.76 -5.67
C VAL A 354 6.71 -5.21 -6.04
N VAL A 355 7.56 -6.16 -5.62
CA VAL A 355 7.54 -7.56 -6.08
C VAL A 355 6.26 -8.31 -5.69
N ASN A 356 5.67 -8.00 -4.53
CA ASN A 356 4.47 -8.66 -4.04
C ASN A 356 3.19 -8.33 -4.82
N LEU A 357 3.16 -7.19 -5.52
CA LEU A 357 2.01 -6.78 -6.33
C LEU A 357 2.19 -7.09 -7.81
N VAL A 358 3.43 -7.10 -8.30
CA VAL A 358 3.73 -7.37 -9.71
C VAL A 358 3.86 -8.87 -9.98
N ALA A 359 4.55 -9.61 -9.10
CA ALA A 359 4.81 -11.04 -9.26
C ALA A 359 3.93 -11.96 -8.41
N ALA A 360 3.05 -11.38 -7.56
CA ALA A 360 2.07 -12.11 -6.75
C ALA A 360 0.74 -11.35 -6.70
N ASN A 361 -0.16 -11.77 -5.80
CA ASN A 361 -1.50 -11.19 -5.69
C ASN A 361 -1.60 -10.04 -4.67
N GLY A 362 -0.47 -9.57 -4.11
CA GLY A 362 -0.47 -8.61 -3.02
C GLY A 362 -0.78 -9.23 -1.66
N HIS A 363 -1.32 -8.44 -0.75
CA HIS A 363 -1.67 -8.91 0.59
C HIS A 363 -2.93 -9.78 0.57
N PRO A 364 -3.00 -10.79 1.46
CA PRO A 364 -4.21 -11.59 1.62
C PRO A 364 -5.43 -10.75 2.04
N PRO A 365 -6.66 -11.18 1.68
CA PRO A 365 -7.88 -10.46 2.05
C PRO A 365 -8.03 -10.19 3.55
N GLU A 366 -7.58 -11.11 4.41
CA GLU A 366 -7.63 -10.98 5.88
C GLU A 366 -6.77 -9.81 6.38
N VAL A 367 -5.67 -9.52 5.70
CA VAL A 367 -4.79 -8.38 6.01
C VAL A 367 -5.44 -7.08 5.55
N MET A 368 -5.95 -7.08 4.32
CA MET A 368 -6.59 -5.90 3.73
C MET A 368 -7.92 -5.55 4.39
N ASP A 369 -8.65 -6.54 4.93
CA ASP A 369 -9.86 -6.32 5.71
C ASP A 369 -9.62 -5.35 6.87
N LEU A 370 -8.50 -5.51 7.54
CA LEU A 370 -8.15 -4.71 8.71
C LEU A 370 -7.63 -3.32 8.32
N ALA A 371 -6.75 -3.23 7.33
CA ALA A 371 -6.23 -1.97 6.81
C ALA A 371 -7.37 -1.11 6.25
N PHE A 372 -8.16 -1.67 5.34
CA PHE A 372 -9.30 -1.00 4.73
C PHE A 372 -10.45 -0.72 5.71
N GLY A 373 -10.62 -1.55 6.74
CA GLY A 373 -11.56 -1.28 7.82
C GLY A 373 -11.21 -0.01 8.60
N ILE A 374 -9.92 0.20 8.90
CA ILE A 374 -9.42 1.43 9.54
C ILE A 374 -9.64 2.64 8.63
N GLU A 375 -9.37 2.52 7.33
CA GLU A 375 -9.62 3.59 6.35
C GLU A 375 -11.10 3.94 6.25
N ALA A 376 -11.97 2.94 6.15
CA ALA A 376 -13.43 3.14 6.08
C ALA A 376 -13.98 3.81 7.35
N LEU A 377 -13.54 3.40 8.54
CA LEU A 377 -13.89 4.02 9.81
C LEU A 377 -13.37 5.46 9.90
N THR A 378 -12.16 5.69 9.42
CA THR A 378 -11.53 7.02 9.37
C THR A 378 -12.31 7.96 8.47
N LEU A 379 -12.67 7.53 7.26
CA LEU A 379 -13.51 8.32 6.36
C LEU A 379 -14.90 8.60 6.96
N ALA A 380 -15.52 7.61 7.61
CA ALA A 380 -16.80 7.79 8.28
C ALA A 380 -16.71 8.80 9.44
N ARG A 381 -15.58 8.82 10.16
CA ARG A 381 -15.31 9.84 11.18
C ARG A 381 -15.20 11.24 10.56
N LEU A 382 -14.40 11.39 9.49
CA LEU A 382 -14.24 12.68 8.77
C LEU A 382 -15.57 13.17 8.18
N ALA A 383 -16.40 12.28 7.65
CA ALA A 383 -17.71 12.61 7.10
C ALA A 383 -18.68 13.20 8.14
N ARG A 384 -18.62 12.69 9.39
CA ARG A 384 -19.52 13.08 10.49
C ARG A 384 -19.06 14.28 11.30
N GLN A 385 -17.79 14.67 11.17
CA GLN A 385 -17.26 15.80 11.94
C GLN A 385 -17.92 17.11 11.51
N SER A 386 -18.52 17.80 12.48
CA SER A 386 -19.10 19.14 12.31
C SER A 386 -18.05 20.24 12.19
N GLN A 387 -16.89 20.04 12.83
CA GLN A 387 -15.74 20.95 12.77
C GLN A 387 -14.58 20.25 12.07
N ARG A 388 -13.95 20.92 11.12
CA ARG A 388 -12.77 20.42 10.45
C ARG A 388 -11.59 20.31 11.43
N LEU A 389 -10.79 19.27 11.28
CA LEU A 389 -9.50 19.19 11.92
C LEU A 389 -8.58 20.32 11.39
N PRO A 390 -7.59 20.75 12.18
CA PRO A 390 -6.53 21.61 11.66
C PRO A 390 -5.85 20.99 10.44
N VAL A 391 -5.41 21.82 9.50
CA VAL A 391 -4.68 21.36 8.31
C VAL A 391 -3.32 20.80 8.75
N ALA A 392 -3.22 19.49 8.77
CA ALA A 392 -2.02 18.73 9.14
C ALA A 392 -2.20 17.25 8.76
N VAL A 393 -1.15 16.47 8.90
CA VAL A 393 -1.23 15.01 8.87
C VAL A 393 -1.41 14.51 10.31
N HIS A 394 -2.57 13.91 10.57
CA HIS A 394 -2.99 13.43 11.89
C HIS A 394 -2.80 11.91 12.02
N PRO A 395 -2.54 11.39 13.22
CA PRO A 395 -2.65 9.96 13.47
C PRO A 395 -4.13 9.52 13.42
N VAL A 396 -4.38 8.26 13.16
CA VAL A 396 -5.70 7.64 13.37
C VAL A 396 -6.07 7.76 14.85
N PRO A 397 -7.29 8.20 15.20
CA PRO A 397 -7.76 8.15 16.57
C PRO A 397 -7.69 6.73 17.13
N SER A 398 -7.18 6.59 18.36
CA SER A 398 -6.93 5.27 18.99
C SER A 398 -8.20 4.42 19.19
N ASP A 399 -9.36 5.06 19.27
CA ASP A 399 -10.66 4.38 19.34
C ASP A 399 -11.01 3.66 18.02
N ILE A 400 -10.62 4.21 16.87
CA ILE A 400 -10.81 3.56 15.56
C ILE A 400 -9.95 2.30 15.45
N ASP A 401 -8.68 2.38 15.82
CA ASP A 401 -7.74 1.25 15.79
C ASP A 401 -8.22 0.13 16.73
N ALA A 402 -8.66 0.48 17.93
CA ALA A 402 -9.23 -0.45 18.88
C ALA A 402 -10.56 -1.08 18.41
N GLU A 403 -11.44 -0.28 17.80
CA GLU A 403 -12.71 -0.76 17.24
C GLU A 403 -12.47 -1.79 16.13
N ALA A 404 -11.59 -1.48 15.17
CA ALA A 404 -11.24 -2.39 14.08
C ALA A 404 -10.69 -3.73 14.62
N ALA A 405 -9.75 -3.67 15.57
CA ALA A 405 -9.19 -4.86 16.20
C ALA A 405 -10.25 -5.69 16.94
N GLN A 406 -11.16 -5.05 17.68
CA GLN A 406 -12.25 -5.73 18.38
C GLN A 406 -13.22 -6.42 17.43
N MET A 407 -13.59 -5.78 16.31
CA MET A 407 -14.48 -6.37 15.32
C MET A 407 -13.85 -7.60 14.66
N VAL A 408 -12.55 -7.57 14.33
CA VAL A 408 -11.83 -8.75 13.79
C VAL A 408 -11.72 -9.85 14.83
N LEU A 409 -11.36 -9.55 16.07
CA LEU A 409 -11.31 -10.56 17.16
C LEU A 409 -12.67 -11.22 17.37
N ALA A 410 -13.77 -10.44 17.33
CA ALA A 410 -15.12 -10.97 17.44
C ALA A 410 -15.46 -11.91 16.28
N ALA A 411 -15.08 -11.57 15.04
CA ALA A 411 -15.27 -12.42 13.87
C ALA A 411 -14.48 -13.74 13.96
N LEU A 412 -13.30 -13.70 14.58
CA LEU A 412 -12.47 -14.86 14.89
C LEU A 412 -12.96 -15.67 16.11
N GLY A 413 -14.07 -15.27 16.74
CA GLY A 413 -14.58 -15.92 17.96
C GLY A 413 -13.68 -15.74 19.19
N THR A 414 -12.74 -14.78 19.15
CA THR A 414 -11.77 -14.52 20.21
C THR A 414 -12.33 -13.47 21.17
N ARG A 415 -12.24 -13.72 22.47
CA ARG A 415 -12.61 -12.77 23.53
C ARG A 415 -11.37 -12.30 24.27
N THR A 416 -11.26 -10.99 24.47
CA THR A 416 -10.24 -10.39 25.33
C THR A 416 -10.77 -10.22 26.76
N ASP A 417 -9.85 -10.11 27.70
CA ASP A 417 -10.21 -9.76 29.07
C ASP A 417 -10.62 -8.29 29.19
N SER A 418 -11.32 -7.93 30.24
CA SER A 418 -11.77 -6.57 30.50
C SER A 418 -11.29 -6.07 31.86
N LEU A 419 -10.87 -4.80 31.90
CA LEU A 419 -10.44 -4.19 33.16
C LEU A 419 -11.62 -4.12 34.14
N THR A 420 -11.37 -4.52 35.38
CA THR A 420 -12.31 -4.29 36.51
C THR A 420 -12.47 -2.80 36.80
N PRO A 421 -13.53 -2.36 37.47
CA PRO A 421 -13.66 -0.97 37.90
C PRO A 421 -12.47 -0.47 38.72
N ALA A 422 -11.91 -1.30 39.59
CA ALA A 422 -10.73 -0.97 40.41
C ALA A 422 -9.49 -0.75 39.54
N GLN A 423 -9.25 -1.61 38.57
CA GLN A 423 -8.13 -1.46 37.61
C GLN A 423 -8.27 -0.20 36.75
N ARG A 424 -9.48 0.11 36.26
CA ARG A 424 -9.74 1.37 35.56
C ARG A 424 -9.46 2.59 36.40
N SER A 425 -9.91 2.57 37.68
CA SER A 425 -9.69 3.66 38.65
C SER A 425 -8.21 3.85 38.94
N TYR A 426 -7.47 2.75 39.11
CA TYR A 426 -6.02 2.79 39.33
C TYR A 426 -5.29 3.41 38.13
N LEU A 427 -5.56 2.95 36.91
CA LEU A 427 -4.92 3.45 35.69
C LEU A 427 -5.27 4.92 35.40
N ALA A 428 -6.44 5.38 35.79
CA ALA A 428 -6.87 6.77 35.60
C ALA A 428 -6.37 7.73 36.70
N SER A 429 -5.70 7.25 37.74
CA SER A 429 -5.26 8.05 38.90
C SER A 429 -3.75 8.05 39.04
N TRP A 430 -3.16 9.24 39.12
CA TRP A 430 -1.75 9.42 39.51
C TRP A 430 -1.50 9.30 41.01
N ARG A 431 -2.57 9.27 41.87
CA ARG A 431 -2.50 9.24 43.31
C ARG A 431 -2.40 7.85 43.89
N LEU A 432 -2.69 6.81 43.11
CA LEU A 432 -2.65 5.42 43.52
C LEU A 432 -1.34 4.80 43.00
N GLY A 433 -0.28 4.98 43.75
CA GLY A 433 0.98 4.25 43.60
C GLY A 433 1.23 3.38 44.83
N SER A 434 1.98 2.30 44.66
CA SER A 434 2.43 1.45 45.78
C SER A 434 3.50 2.15 46.62
#